data_cd25c7f8bcff2c86cdd80959f73a329d
#
_entry.id   cd25c7f8bcff2c86cdd80959f73a329d
#
_cell.length_a   1.000
_cell.length_b   1.000
_cell.length_c   1.000
_cell.angle_alpha   90.00
_cell.angle_beta   90.00
_cell.angle_gamma   90.00
#
_symmetry.space_group_name_H-M   'P 1'
#
loop_
_entity.id
_entity.type
_entity.pdbx_description
1 polymer ?
#
loop_
_entity_poly.entity_id
_entity_poly.type
_entity_poly.pdbx_seq_one_letter_code
_entity_poly.pdbx_strand_id
1 'polypeptide(L)'
;MRLIIAATLALTVVACSAPTAEQTPAAAQKPASDQKPATKTAGDLFDRWTVRLDDPAAKPDAVSLKTETEAVEIISGPAGIYYKGGEKAEKDYTVSAAFSQLKPTPQPVEYGLFISGADLDKPAARYTAFLVRGDGKYRIVTSNGGKQTPIVDWTTAAPMMEPKGAKTSNTLTIRALQDGVHFLIGEKELHQIPRTKAGEDGIAGVRFGSGFTIQVTKFEAKKFP
;
A
#
# COMPACT_ATOMS: atom_id res chain seq x y z
N MET A 1 59.26 -16.35 -18.45
CA MET A 1 60.42 -15.54 -17.98
C MET A 1 60.05 -15.00 -16.61
N ARG A 2 60.84 -15.37 -15.65
CA ARG A 2 60.70 -15.17 -14.19
C ARG A 2 60.87 -13.68 -13.81
N LEU A 3 60.15 -13.18 -12.83
CA LEU A 3 60.80 -12.47 -11.74
C LEU A 3 59.88 -12.43 -10.49
N ILE A 4 60.35 -13.04 -9.46
CA ILE A 4 59.89 -13.02 -8.06
C ILE A 4 60.66 -11.88 -7.41
N ILE A 5 59.98 -11.01 -6.63
CA ILE A 5 60.65 -10.12 -5.65
C ILE A 5 59.86 -10.26 -4.34
N ALA A 6 60.54 -10.87 -3.38
CA ALA A 6 60.16 -10.89 -1.97
C ALA A 6 60.83 -9.69 -1.27
N ALA A 7 60.19 -9.08 -0.30
CA ALA A 7 60.78 -8.17 0.68
C ALA A 7 59.92 -8.19 1.96
N THR A 8 60.31 -8.81 2.88
CA THR A 8 60.90 -8.76 4.23
C THR A 8 60.15 -7.87 5.22
N LEU A 9 59.75 -8.54 6.26
CA LEU A 9 59.24 -8.25 7.59
C LEU A 9 60.10 -7.19 8.36
N ALA A 10 59.43 -6.31 9.07
CA ALA A 10 59.98 -5.63 10.24
C ALA A 10 58.92 -5.44 11.33
N LEU A 11 59.10 -6.20 12.38
CA LEU A 11 58.34 -6.17 13.63
C LEU A 11 58.96 -5.11 14.53
N THR A 12 58.21 -4.12 14.98
CA THR A 12 58.59 -3.26 16.12
C THR A 12 57.48 -3.28 17.16
N VAL A 13 57.80 -3.93 18.27
CA VAL A 13 57.04 -3.89 19.51
C VAL A 13 57.42 -2.63 20.25
N VAL A 14 56.44 -1.78 20.57
CA VAL A 14 56.58 -0.75 21.59
C VAL A 14 55.48 -0.95 22.62
N ALA A 15 55.89 -1.35 23.79
CA ALA A 15 55.09 -1.31 25.00
C ALA A 15 55.21 0.06 25.63
N CYS A 16 54.12 0.69 25.98
CA CYS A 16 54.09 1.70 27.06
C CYS A 16 52.64 1.94 27.56
N SER A 17 52.46 1.57 28.81
CA SER A 17 51.76 2.26 29.91
C SER A 17 50.37 2.79 29.70
N ALA A 18 49.43 2.24 30.43
CA ALA A 18 48.13 2.79 30.71
C ALA A 18 48.19 4.07 31.57
N PRO A 19 47.30 5.00 31.40
CA PRO A 19 46.81 5.88 32.45
C PRO A 19 45.38 5.56 32.84
N THR A 20 45.17 5.65 34.11
CA THR A 20 44.00 5.56 34.97
C THR A 20 42.73 6.17 34.39
N ALA A 21 41.65 5.43 34.48
CA ALA A 21 40.29 5.88 34.16
C ALA A 21 39.84 6.97 35.13
N GLU A 22 39.53 8.14 34.59
CA GLU A 22 38.74 9.16 35.25
C GLU A 22 37.29 8.99 34.84
N GLN A 23 36.44 8.60 35.80
CA GLN A 23 34.99 8.43 35.65
C GLN A 23 34.33 9.81 35.47
N THR A 24 33.90 10.09 34.26
CA THR A 24 32.99 11.20 33.98
C THR A 24 31.57 10.77 34.36
N PRO A 25 30.79 11.60 35.08
CA PRO A 25 29.42 11.23 35.48
C PRO A 25 28.50 11.06 34.27
N ALA A 26 27.71 10.00 34.31
CA ALA A 26 26.68 9.72 33.33
C ALA A 26 25.72 10.92 33.18
N ALA A 27 25.69 11.50 31.98
CA ALA A 27 24.66 12.44 31.60
C ALA A 27 23.30 11.74 31.61
N ALA A 28 22.39 12.27 32.42
CA ALA A 28 21.01 11.79 32.52
C ALA A 28 20.35 11.77 31.13
N GLN A 29 20.00 10.59 30.67
CA GLN A 29 19.13 10.43 29.53
C GLN A 29 17.76 11.05 29.86
N LYS A 30 17.43 12.12 29.15
CA LYS A 30 16.10 12.72 29.14
C LYS A 30 15.10 11.63 28.72
N PRO A 31 14.01 11.40 29.47
CA PRO A 31 13.05 10.40 29.07
C PRO A 31 12.47 10.76 27.70
N ALA A 32 12.37 9.73 26.84
CA ALA A 32 11.68 9.82 25.58
C ALA A 32 10.27 10.41 25.84
N SER A 33 9.96 11.49 25.14
CA SER A 33 8.65 12.09 25.18
C SER A 33 7.64 11.03 24.75
N ASP A 34 6.73 10.66 25.65
CA ASP A 34 5.50 9.94 25.36
C ASP A 34 4.77 10.70 24.24
N GLN A 35 4.95 10.28 23.01
CA GLN A 35 4.03 10.65 21.95
C GLN A 35 2.71 9.93 22.27
N LYS A 36 1.84 10.62 22.98
CA LYS A 36 0.45 10.26 23.13
C LYS A 36 -0.11 9.94 21.74
N PRO A 37 -0.70 8.75 21.53
CA PRO A 37 -1.34 8.44 20.26
C PRO A 37 -2.32 9.56 19.94
N ALA A 38 -2.23 10.12 18.72
CA ALA A 38 -3.16 11.15 18.27
C ALA A 38 -4.58 10.60 18.45
N THR A 39 -5.37 11.24 19.31
CA THR A 39 -6.77 10.88 19.53
C THR A 39 -7.51 11.15 18.23
N LYS A 40 -7.87 10.09 17.50
CA LYS A 40 -8.69 10.21 16.29
C LYS A 40 -10.04 10.78 16.68
N THR A 41 -10.42 11.86 16.04
CA THR A 41 -11.76 12.46 16.20
C THR A 41 -12.76 11.49 15.57
N ALA A 42 -13.84 11.19 16.31
CA ALA A 42 -14.94 10.38 15.81
C ALA A 42 -15.53 11.06 14.56
N GLY A 43 -15.43 10.40 13.40
CA GLY A 43 -15.92 10.94 12.12
C GLY A 43 -14.93 10.88 10.96
N ASP A 44 -13.66 10.52 11.20
CA ASP A 44 -12.69 10.40 10.12
C ASP A 44 -13.03 9.22 9.19
N LEU A 45 -13.03 9.47 7.89
CA LEU A 45 -13.37 8.48 6.86
C LEU A 45 -12.55 7.18 7.01
N PHE A 46 -11.29 7.30 7.42
CA PHE A 46 -10.37 6.18 7.60
C PHE A 46 -10.22 5.74 9.06
N ASP A 47 -11.15 6.12 9.96
CA ASP A 47 -11.13 5.63 11.33
C ASP A 47 -11.33 4.11 11.39
N ARG A 48 -10.56 3.45 12.28
CA ARG A 48 -10.58 2.00 12.48
C ARG A 48 -10.23 1.15 11.25
N TRP A 49 -9.55 1.73 10.27
CA TRP A 49 -9.01 0.96 9.16
C TRP A 49 -7.73 0.23 9.56
N THR A 50 -7.51 -0.93 8.93
CA THR A 50 -6.41 -1.84 9.21
C THR A 50 -5.52 -2.00 7.98
N VAL A 51 -4.20 -1.99 8.18
CA VAL A 51 -3.23 -2.37 7.15
C VAL A 51 -2.94 -3.86 7.29
N ARG A 52 -2.93 -4.56 6.14
CA ARG A 52 -2.35 -5.88 6.02
C ARG A 52 -1.31 -5.86 4.90
N LEU A 53 -0.10 -6.24 5.22
CA LEU A 53 1.00 -6.32 4.26
C LEU A 53 1.02 -7.67 3.54
N ASP A 54 1.50 -7.67 2.32
CA ASP A 54 1.62 -8.91 1.52
C ASP A 54 2.71 -9.83 2.08
N ASP A 55 3.82 -9.23 2.50
CA ASP A 55 4.89 -9.96 3.20
C ASP A 55 4.52 -10.14 4.67
N PRO A 56 4.25 -11.38 5.13
CA PRO A 56 3.90 -11.64 6.52
C PRO A 56 5.05 -11.36 7.50
N ALA A 57 6.29 -11.25 7.04
CA ALA A 57 7.45 -10.89 7.85
C ALA A 57 7.61 -9.37 7.99
N ALA A 58 6.96 -8.59 7.13
CA ALA A 58 7.01 -7.14 7.20
C ALA A 58 6.19 -6.62 8.40
N LYS A 59 6.75 -5.65 9.10
CA LYS A 59 6.08 -5.04 10.25
C LYS A 59 5.10 -3.95 9.77
N PRO A 60 3.96 -3.77 10.44
CA PRO A 60 2.99 -2.73 10.09
C PRO A 60 3.55 -1.31 10.08
N ASP A 61 4.57 -1.01 10.89
CA ASP A 61 5.27 0.27 10.96
C ASP A 61 6.15 0.58 9.72
N ALA A 62 6.36 -0.41 8.85
CA ALA A 62 6.99 -0.20 7.54
C ALA A 62 6.09 0.58 6.56
N VAL A 63 4.82 0.81 6.91
CA VAL A 63 3.89 1.69 6.18
C VAL A 63 3.51 2.85 7.08
N SER A 64 3.76 4.06 6.64
CA SER A 64 3.31 5.27 7.33
C SER A 64 1.97 5.73 6.78
N LEU A 65 1.01 5.94 7.67
CA LEU A 65 -0.32 6.45 7.35
C LEU A 65 -0.49 7.83 7.99
N LYS A 66 -0.82 8.81 7.18
CA LYS A 66 -1.25 10.12 7.65
C LYS A 66 -2.73 10.29 7.31
N THR A 67 -3.58 10.18 8.31
CA THR A 67 -5.03 10.30 8.15
C THR A 67 -5.47 11.72 8.42
N GLU A 68 -6.32 12.25 7.52
CA GLU A 68 -7.09 13.48 7.64
C GLU A 68 -8.58 13.12 7.59
N THR A 69 -9.46 14.09 7.77
CA THR A 69 -10.92 13.83 7.83
C THR A 69 -11.46 13.02 6.64
N GLU A 70 -11.03 13.36 5.42
CA GLU A 70 -11.50 12.70 4.18
C GLU A 70 -10.37 12.10 3.34
N ALA A 71 -9.16 12.03 3.89
CA ALA A 71 -7.98 11.61 3.16
C ALA A 71 -7.08 10.72 4.00
N VAL A 72 -6.37 9.81 3.32
CA VAL A 72 -5.20 9.13 3.88
C VAL A 72 -4.05 9.22 2.90
N GLU A 73 -2.88 9.66 3.39
CA GLU A 73 -1.62 9.53 2.67
C GLU A 73 -0.94 8.23 3.12
N ILE A 74 -0.71 7.34 2.18
CA ILE A 74 -0.03 6.06 2.38
C ILE A 74 1.39 6.19 1.84
N ILE A 75 2.37 6.12 2.72
CA ILE A 75 3.79 6.04 2.36
C ILE A 75 4.17 4.57 2.55
N SER A 76 4.20 3.82 1.45
CA SER A 76 4.44 2.38 1.51
C SER A 76 5.93 2.04 1.44
N GLY A 77 6.39 1.19 2.34
CA GLY A 77 7.59 0.37 2.16
C GLY A 77 7.18 -0.90 1.39
N PRO A 78 6.63 -1.92 2.04
CA PRO A 78 6.05 -3.10 1.38
C PRO A 78 4.66 -2.81 0.81
N ALA A 79 4.22 -3.67 -0.11
CA ALA A 79 2.88 -3.67 -0.65
C ALA A 79 1.86 -4.22 0.36
N GLY A 80 0.58 -3.83 0.21
CA GLY A 80 -0.47 -4.30 1.11
C GLY A 80 -1.87 -3.83 0.73
N ILE A 81 -2.81 -4.13 1.62
CA ILE A 81 -4.19 -3.65 1.56
C ILE A 81 -4.50 -2.80 2.80
N TYR A 82 -5.43 -1.86 2.63
CA TYR A 82 -5.93 -1.00 3.68
C TYR A 82 -7.47 -1.04 3.64
N TYR A 83 -8.10 -1.44 4.73
CA TYR A 83 -9.53 -1.73 4.77
C TYR A 83 -10.12 -1.53 6.16
N LYS A 84 -11.45 -1.41 6.21
CA LYS A 84 -12.21 -1.38 7.46
C LYS A 84 -12.84 -2.75 7.71
N GLY A 85 -12.41 -3.40 8.77
CA GLY A 85 -12.97 -4.69 9.17
C GLY A 85 -14.42 -4.57 9.65
N GLY A 86 -15.20 -5.63 9.46
CA GLY A 86 -16.58 -5.72 9.94
C GLY A 86 -17.64 -5.09 9.04
N GLU A 87 -17.28 -4.30 8.06
CA GLU A 87 -18.22 -3.72 7.08
C GLU A 87 -18.13 -4.46 5.75
N LYS A 88 -19.21 -5.12 5.35
CA LYS A 88 -19.30 -5.84 4.08
C LYS A 88 -20.13 -5.04 3.09
N ALA A 89 -19.68 -5.00 1.85
CA ALA A 89 -20.51 -4.60 0.72
C ALA A 89 -21.28 -5.83 0.22
N GLU A 90 -22.59 -5.71 0.13
CA GLU A 90 -23.49 -6.83 -0.16
C GLU A 90 -24.48 -6.45 -1.25
N LYS A 91 -24.90 -7.45 -2.02
CA LYS A 91 -25.85 -7.32 -3.13
C LYS A 91 -25.32 -6.36 -4.21
N ASP A 92 -26.13 -5.38 -4.61
CA ASP A 92 -25.72 -4.35 -5.55
C ASP A 92 -25.10 -3.18 -4.80
N TYR A 93 -23.83 -2.90 -5.12
CA TYR A 93 -23.07 -1.85 -4.43
C TYR A 93 -22.06 -1.17 -5.35
N THR A 94 -21.62 -0.02 -4.93
CA THR A 94 -20.54 0.74 -5.58
C THR A 94 -19.43 0.99 -4.57
N VAL A 95 -18.19 0.79 -5.01
CA VAL A 95 -16.98 1.21 -4.29
C VAL A 95 -16.22 2.20 -5.14
N SER A 96 -15.89 3.35 -4.59
CA SER A 96 -15.12 4.38 -5.30
C SER A 96 -14.11 5.06 -4.38
N ALA A 97 -13.02 5.55 -4.96
CA ALA A 97 -12.09 6.46 -4.33
C ALA A 97 -11.30 7.25 -5.37
N ALA A 98 -10.80 8.42 -4.97
CA ALA A 98 -9.88 9.20 -5.76
C ALA A 98 -8.45 8.98 -5.28
N PHE A 99 -7.54 8.72 -6.22
CA PHE A 99 -6.14 8.39 -5.99
C PHE A 99 -5.23 9.44 -6.61
N SER A 100 -4.32 9.99 -5.82
CA SER A 100 -3.30 10.93 -6.28
C SER A 100 -1.92 10.38 -5.95
N GLN A 101 -1.12 10.09 -6.97
CA GLN A 101 0.28 9.76 -6.76
C GLN A 101 1.05 11.04 -6.43
N LEU A 102 1.61 11.13 -5.23
CA LEU A 102 2.23 12.36 -4.73
C LEU A 102 3.69 12.52 -5.18
N LYS A 103 4.36 11.42 -5.51
CA LYS A 103 5.75 11.43 -5.98
C LYS A 103 5.90 10.50 -7.18
N PRO A 104 6.65 10.90 -8.21
CA PRO A 104 7.00 9.99 -9.29
C PRO A 104 7.85 8.84 -8.76
N THR A 105 7.69 7.66 -9.36
CA THR A 105 8.49 6.48 -9.05
C THR A 105 9.32 6.08 -10.27
N PRO A 106 10.54 5.53 -10.09
CA PRO A 106 11.38 5.07 -11.20
C PRO A 106 10.71 3.98 -12.04
N GLN A 107 9.87 3.16 -11.39
CA GLN A 107 9.09 2.11 -12.02
C GLN A 107 7.62 2.32 -11.73
N PRO A 108 6.71 1.99 -12.67
CA PRO A 108 5.28 2.10 -12.44
C PRO A 108 4.83 1.19 -11.28
N VAL A 109 4.25 1.79 -10.23
CA VAL A 109 3.73 1.07 -9.07
C VAL A 109 2.21 0.98 -9.16
N GLU A 110 1.67 -0.17 -8.81
CA GLU A 110 0.23 -0.43 -8.83
C GLU A 110 -0.48 0.07 -7.58
N TYR A 111 -1.70 0.55 -7.78
CA TYR A 111 -2.64 0.91 -6.72
C TYR A 111 -4.07 0.81 -7.20
N GLY A 112 -5.01 0.77 -6.28
CA GLY A 112 -6.42 0.77 -6.66
C GLY A 112 -7.35 0.30 -5.56
N LEU A 113 -8.50 -0.22 -5.99
CA LEU A 113 -9.56 -0.71 -5.14
C LEU A 113 -9.60 -2.23 -5.12
N PHE A 114 -10.12 -2.80 -4.05
CA PHE A 114 -10.53 -4.20 -4.04
C PHE A 114 -11.93 -4.36 -3.48
N ILE A 115 -12.57 -5.46 -3.85
CA ILE A 115 -13.89 -5.92 -3.41
C ILE A 115 -13.85 -7.41 -3.06
N SER A 116 -14.95 -7.92 -2.53
CA SER A 116 -15.13 -9.36 -2.22
C SER A 116 -14.08 -9.87 -1.23
N GLY A 117 -13.59 -8.99 -0.35
CA GLY A 117 -12.59 -9.32 0.64
C GLY A 117 -13.10 -10.30 1.68
N ALA A 118 -12.41 -11.44 1.83
CA ALA A 118 -12.69 -12.45 2.83
C ALA A 118 -11.40 -12.94 3.47
N ASP A 119 -11.46 -13.29 4.76
CA ASP A 119 -10.32 -13.77 5.54
C ASP A 119 -9.09 -12.84 5.47
N LEU A 120 -9.32 -11.52 5.41
CA LEU A 120 -8.28 -10.54 5.13
C LEU A 120 -7.18 -10.47 6.21
N ASP A 121 -7.46 -10.93 7.40
CA ASP A 121 -6.54 -11.06 8.54
C ASP A 121 -5.77 -12.39 8.55
N LYS A 122 -6.08 -13.32 7.62
CA LYS A 122 -5.52 -14.67 7.58
C LYS A 122 -4.59 -14.89 6.39
N PRO A 123 -3.72 -15.92 6.42
CA PRO A 123 -2.91 -16.29 5.26
C PRO A 123 -3.74 -16.60 4.00
N ALA A 124 -4.96 -17.12 4.15
CA ALA A 124 -5.88 -17.45 3.07
C ALA A 124 -6.71 -16.26 2.56
N ALA A 125 -6.29 -15.02 2.81
CA ALA A 125 -6.99 -13.82 2.39
C ALA A 125 -7.33 -13.84 0.89
N ARG A 126 -8.57 -13.48 0.57
CA ARG A 126 -9.09 -13.48 -0.80
C ARG A 126 -9.74 -12.15 -1.11
N TYR A 127 -9.55 -11.65 -2.31
CA TYR A 127 -10.23 -10.45 -2.82
C TYR A 127 -10.06 -10.33 -4.34
N THR A 128 -10.87 -9.50 -4.97
CA THR A 128 -10.72 -9.09 -6.36
C THR A 128 -10.31 -7.62 -6.41
N ALA A 129 -9.22 -7.32 -7.11
CA ALA A 129 -8.67 -5.97 -7.17
C ALA A 129 -8.73 -5.40 -8.59
N PHE A 130 -9.11 -4.13 -8.67
CA PHE A 130 -8.98 -3.25 -9.82
C PHE A 130 -7.80 -2.33 -9.59
N LEU A 131 -6.75 -2.51 -10.37
CA LEU A 131 -5.45 -1.87 -10.19
C LEU A 131 -5.10 -1.02 -11.39
N VAL A 132 -4.48 0.12 -11.13
CA VAL A 132 -3.93 1.02 -12.14
C VAL A 132 -2.46 1.31 -11.83
N ARG A 133 -1.72 1.81 -12.81
CA ARG A 133 -0.33 2.25 -12.67
C ARG A 133 -0.14 3.61 -13.32
N GLY A 134 0.91 4.34 -12.88
CA GLY A 134 1.27 5.65 -13.40
C GLY A 134 1.63 5.69 -14.90
N ASP A 135 1.88 4.54 -15.54
CA ASP A 135 2.12 4.42 -16.98
C ASP A 135 0.83 4.31 -17.82
N GLY A 136 -0.34 4.61 -17.24
CA GLY A 136 -1.61 4.61 -17.95
C GLY A 136 -2.20 3.23 -18.22
N LYS A 137 -1.86 2.23 -17.42
CA LYS A 137 -2.40 0.86 -17.56
C LYS A 137 -3.26 0.47 -16.38
N TYR A 138 -4.20 -0.46 -16.63
CA TYR A 138 -5.00 -1.11 -15.61
C TYR A 138 -4.92 -2.63 -15.73
N ARG A 139 -5.25 -3.32 -14.64
CA ARG A 139 -5.50 -4.76 -14.62
C ARG A 139 -6.59 -5.11 -13.60
N ILE A 140 -7.18 -6.29 -13.76
CA ILE A 140 -8.12 -6.86 -12.79
C ILE A 140 -7.55 -8.22 -12.38
N VAL A 141 -7.41 -8.44 -11.08
CA VAL A 141 -6.85 -9.67 -10.54
C VAL A 141 -7.71 -10.23 -9.42
N THR A 142 -7.72 -11.54 -9.28
CA THR A 142 -8.10 -12.19 -8.03
C THR A 142 -6.85 -12.47 -7.21
N SER A 143 -6.92 -12.27 -5.90
CA SER A 143 -5.89 -12.66 -4.94
C SER A 143 -6.42 -13.78 -4.06
N ASN A 144 -5.62 -14.82 -3.85
CA ASN A 144 -5.93 -15.93 -2.96
C ASN A 144 -4.64 -16.36 -2.26
N GLY A 145 -4.59 -16.17 -0.94
CA GLY A 145 -3.40 -16.46 -0.15
C GLY A 145 -2.15 -15.73 -0.62
N GLY A 146 -2.28 -14.48 -1.10
CA GLY A 146 -1.18 -13.68 -1.64
C GLY A 146 -0.83 -13.96 -3.11
N LYS A 147 -1.33 -15.06 -3.69
CA LYS A 147 -1.14 -15.35 -5.12
C LYS A 147 -2.17 -14.58 -5.95
N GLN A 148 -1.68 -13.70 -6.82
CA GLN A 148 -2.51 -12.96 -7.76
C GLN A 148 -2.67 -13.75 -9.08
N THR A 149 -3.91 -13.82 -9.57
CA THR A 149 -4.26 -14.42 -10.87
C THR A 149 -4.98 -13.36 -11.69
N PRO A 150 -4.49 -12.97 -12.87
CA PRO A 150 -5.16 -11.96 -13.69
C PRO A 150 -6.47 -12.50 -14.28
N ILE A 151 -7.53 -11.70 -14.16
CA ILE A 151 -8.75 -11.82 -14.97
C ILE A 151 -8.57 -11.00 -16.25
N VAL A 152 -7.99 -9.81 -16.10
CA VAL A 152 -7.55 -8.92 -17.18
C VAL A 152 -6.11 -8.54 -16.90
N ASP A 153 -5.22 -8.83 -17.83
CA ASP A 153 -3.81 -8.47 -17.73
C ASP A 153 -3.60 -6.99 -18.06
N TRP A 154 -2.40 -6.47 -17.82
CA TRP A 154 -2.06 -5.07 -18.01
C TRP A 154 -2.47 -4.55 -19.39
N THR A 155 -3.50 -3.72 -19.40
CA THR A 155 -4.13 -3.14 -20.59
C THR A 155 -4.11 -1.63 -20.50
N THR A 156 -3.95 -0.93 -21.62
CA THR A 156 -3.98 0.54 -21.66
C THR A 156 -5.34 1.08 -21.24
N ALA A 157 -5.34 2.03 -20.32
CA ALA A 157 -6.51 2.73 -19.83
C ALA A 157 -6.55 4.14 -20.43
N ALA A 158 -7.14 4.28 -21.62
CA ALA A 158 -7.18 5.56 -22.34
C ALA A 158 -7.70 6.77 -21.54
N PRO A 159 -8.65 6.62 -20.58
CA PRO A 159 -9.13 7.77 -19.80
C PRO A 159 -8.27 8.09 -18.59
N MET A 160 -7.22 7.28 -18.30
CA MET A 160 -6.36 7.52 -17.17
C MET A 160 -5.53 8.78 -17.40
N MET A 161 -5.59 9.69 -16.46
CA MET A 161 -4.73 10.86 -16.47
C MET A 161 -3.33 10.43 -16.06
N GLU A 162 -2.37 10.57 -16.97
CA GLU A 162 -0.96 10.40 -16.63
C GLU A 162 -0.55 11.43 -15.56
N PRO A 163 0.33 11.07 -14.63
CA PRO A 163 0.81 12.01 -13.63
C PRO A 163 1.68 13.08 -14.30
N LYS A 164 1.05 14.15 -14.74
CA LYS A 164 1.72 15.39 -15.19
C LYS A 164 1.95 16.28 -13.99
N GLY A 165 3.02 15.99 -13.22
CA GLY A 165 3.34 16.74 -12.00
C GLY A 165 2.55 16.26 -10.77
N ALA A 166 2.70 16.96 -9.66
CA ALA A 166 2.38 16.51 -8.29
C ALA A 166 0.88 16.38 -7.91
N LYS A 167 -0.08 16.41 -8.84
CA LYS A 167 -1.52 16.43 -8.47
C LYS A 167 -2.49 15.82 -9.46
N THR A 168 -2.08 14.81 -10.22
CA THR A 168 -3.07 14.11 -11.05
C THR A 168 -3.85 13.12 -10.21
N SER A 169 -5.17 13.30 -10.10
CA SER A 169 -6.06 12.41 -9.39
C SER A 169 -6.89 11.59 -10.36
N ASN A 170 -6.91 10.27 -10.17
CA ASN A 170 -7.78 9.35 -10.88
C ASN A 170 -8.85 8.82 -9.92
N THR A 171 -10.12 8.96 -10.27
CA THR A 171 -11.20 8.32 -9.54
C THR A 171 -11.41 6.92 -10.11
N LEU A 172 -11.25 5.92 -9.26
CA LEU A 172 -11.56 4.53 -9.59
C LEU A 172 -12.91 4.16 -9.01
N THR A 173 -13.68 3.39 -9.77
CA THR A 173 -14.99 2.91 -9.33
C THR A 173 -15.18 1.45 -9.72
N ILE A 174 -15.68 0.65 -8.80
CA ILE A 174 -16.17 -0.71 -9.03
C ILE A 174 -17.66 -0.72 -8.71
N ARG A 175 -18.50 -1.11 -9.67
CA ARG A 175 -19.94 -1.32 -9.46
C ARG A 175 -20.21 -2.82 -9.54
N ALA A 176 -20.61 -3.42 -8.45
CA ALA A 176 -21.05 -4.81 -8.41
C ALA A 176 -22.57 -4.82 -8.50
N LEU A 177 -23.10 -5.21 -9.66
CA LEU A 177 -24.52 -5.19 -9.99
C LEU A 177 -24.99 -6.60 -10.38
N GLN A 178 -26.29 -6.79 -10.58
CA GLN A 178 -26.86 -8.11 -10.95
C GLN A 178 -26.33 -8.60 -12.31
N ASP A 179 -26.09 -7.72 -13.25
CA ASP A 179 -25.60 -8.02 -14.60
C ASP A 179 -24.08 -8.24 -14.67
N GLY A 180 -23.33 -7.88 -13.59
CA GLY A 180 -21.89 -8.07 -13.54
C GLY A 180 -21.16 -7.11 -12.63
N VAL A 181 -19.85 -7.14 -12.71
CA VAL A 181 -18.98 -6.19 -12.03
C VAL A 181 -18.30 -5.29 -13.06
N HIS A 182 -18.52 -4.01 -12.95
CA HIS A 182 -18.07 -2.96 -13.85
C HIS A 182 -16.91 -2.20 -13.24
N PHE A 183 -15.88 -1.94 -14.02
CA PHE A 183 -14.65 -1.25 -13.61
C PHE A 183 -14.50 0.04 -14.40
N LEU A 184 -14.45 1.18 -13.69
CA LEU A 184 -14.47 2.50 -14.29
C LEU A 184 -13.29 3.35 -13.82
N ILE A 185 -12.79 4.22 -14.71
CA ILE A 185 -11.93 5.35 -14.37
C ILE A 185 -12.68 6.64 -14.73
N GLY A 186 -12.91 7.49 -13.72
CA GLY A 186 -13.87 8.58 -13.85
C GLY A 186 -15.25 8.01 -14.15
N GLU A 187 -15.88 8.51 -15.22
CA GLU A 187 -17.19 8.04 -15.68
C GLU A 187 -17.08 6.94 -16.74
N LYS A 188 -15.88 6.67 -17.26
CA LYS A 188 -15.69 5.72 -18.34
C LYS A 188 -15.50 4.31 -17.84
N GLU A 189 -16.40 3.43 -18.27
CA GLU A 189 -16.24 1.99 -18.08
C GLU A 189 -15.12 1.44 -18.98
N LEU A 190 -14.22 0.68 -18.36
CA LEU A 190 -13.11 0.01 -19.04
C LEU A 190 -13.38 -1.46 -19.29
N HIS A 191 -14.07 -2.10 -18.35
CA HIS A 191 -14.25 -3.54 -18.38
C HIS A 191 -15.46 -3.97 -17.53
N GLN A 192 -16.07 -5.06 -17.93
CA GLN A 192 -17.12 -5.76 -17.19
C GLN A 192 -16.76 -7.24 -17.10
N ILE A 193 -16.97 -7.86 -15.94
CA ILE A 193 -16.82 -9.29 -15.74
C ILE A 193 -18.10 -9.89 -15.13
N PRO A 194 -18.40 -11.17 -15.35
CA PRO A 194 -19.44 -11.84 -14.61
C PRO A 194 -19.20 -11.79 -13.09
N ARG A 195 -20.24 -11.55 -12.31
CA ARG A 195 -20.14 -11.48 -10.84
C ARG A 195 -19.48 -12.71 -10.22
N THR A 196 -19.75 -13.90 -10.79
CA THR A 196 -19.13 -15.15 -10.35
C THR A 196 -17.61 -15.19 -10.44
N LYS A 197 -17.00 -14.35 -11.30
CA LYS A 197 -15.54 -14.22 -11.41
C LYS A 197 -14.95 -13.23 -10.40
N ALA A 198 -15.76 -12.31 -9.89
CA ALA A 198 -15.31 -11.31 -8.92
C ALA A 198 -15.34 -11.81 -7.48
N GLY A 199 -15.94 -12.96 -7.22
CA GLY A 199 -16.17 -13.50 -5.89
C GLY A 199 -17.50 -13.05 -5.28
N GLU A 200 -17.73 -13.50 -4.06
CA GLU A 200 -18.94 -13.20 -3.29
C GLU A 200 -18.91 -11.81 -2.66
N ASP A 201 -20.00 -11.42 -2.03
CA ASP A 201 -20.07 -10.22 -1.20
C ASP A 201 -19.00 -10.24 -0.11
N GLY A 202 -18.42 -9.10 0.22
CA GLY A 202 -17.32 -9.05 1.17
C GLY A 202 -16.82 -7.65 1.49
N ILE A 203 -15.67 -7.57 2.13
CA ILE A 203 -15.04 -6.31 2.51
C ILE A 203 -14.46 -5.63 1.26
N ALA A 204 -14.63 -4.32 1.20
CA ALA A 204 -13.99 -3.46 0.21
C ALA A 204 -12.87 -2.62 0.85
N GLY A 205 -11.91 -2.19 0.03
CA GLY A 205 -10.82 -1.36 0.51
C GLY A 205 -9.86 -0.94 -0.59
N VAL A 206 -8.68 -0.51 -0.15
CA VAL A 206 -7.61 0.02 -0.99
C VAL A 206 -6.48 -1.00 -1.10
N ARG A 207 -5.96 -1.18 -2.30
CA ARG A 207 -4.74 -1.93 -2.58
C ARG A 207 -3.62 -0.94 -2.94
N PHE A 208 -2.42 -1.13 -2.39
CA PHE A 208 -1.25 -0.31 -2.69
C PHE A 208 0.00 -1.18 -2.92
N GLY A 209 0.82 -0.77 -3.88
CA GLY A 209 2.10 -1.40 -4.19
C GLY A 209 3.22 -0.98 -3.23
N SER A 210 4.45 -1.38 -3.51
CA SER A 210 5.61 -1.09 -2.66
C SER A 210 6.37 0.16 -3.12
N GLY A 211 6.96 0.87 -2.15
CA GLY A 211 7.97 1.89 -2.42
C GLY A 211 7.44 3.20 -3.01
N PHE A 212 6.20 3.63 -2.68
CA PHE A 212 5.67 4.88 -3.22
C PHE A 212 4.76 5.63 -2.22
N THR A 213 4.40 6.85 -2.58
CA THR A 213 3.50 7.69 -1.79
C THR A 213 2.24 7.99 -2.58
N ILE A 214 1.08 7.60 -2.03
CA ILE A 214 -0.22 7.84 -2.63
C ILE A 214 -1.17 8.46 -1.62
N GLN A 215 -1.96 9.42 -2.07
CA GLN A 215 -3.09 9.94 -1.31
C GLN A 215 -4.38 9.32 -1.83
N VAL A 216 -5.19 8.85 -0.91
CA VAL A 216 -6.54 8.32 -1.17
C VAL A 216 -7.55 9.24 -0.52
N THR A 217 -8.52 9.69 -1.30
CA THR A 217 -9.59 10.57 -0.82
C THR A 217 -10.95 10.05 -1.28
N LYS A 218 -12.01 10.51 -0.61
CA LYS A 218 -13.39 10.21 -1.00
C LYS A 218 -13.67 8.72 -1.16
N PHE A 219 -13.06 7.90 -0.30
CA PHE A 219 -13.41 6.48 -0.30
C PHE A 219 -14.87 6.32 0.11
N GLU A 220 -15.62 5.61 -0.71
CA GLU A 220 -17.03 5.34 -0.48
C GLU A 220 -17.34 3.89 -0.88
N ALA A 221 -17.98 3.15 0.02
CA ALA A 221 -18.59 1.86 -0.28
C ALA A 221 -20.06 1.96 0.10
N LYS A 222 -20.94 1.98 -0.89
CA LYS A 222 -22.37 2.18 -0.68
C LYS A 222 -23.21 1.22 -1.48
N LYS A 223 -24.36 0.87 -0.93
CA LYS A 223 -25.37 0.10 -1.64
C LYS A 223 -25.82 0.89 -2.88
N PHE A 224 -25.93 0.19 -3.99
CA PHE A 224 -26.51 0.76 -5.20
C PHE A 224 -28.02 0.96 -4.97
N PRO A 225 -28.59 2.08 -5.40
CA PRO A 225 -30.00 2.38 -5.22
C PRO A 225 -30.93 1.37 -5.86
#